data_630cda6f9bc8380f0425985244c73fe0
#
_entry.id   630cda6f9bc8380f0425985244c73fe0
#
_cell.length_a   1.000
_cell.length_b   1.000
_cell.length_c   1.000
_cell.angle_alpha   90.00
_cell.angle_beta   90.00
_cell.angle_gamma   90.00
#
_symmetry.space_group_name_H-M   'P 1'
#
loop_
_entity.id
_entity.type
_entity.pdbx_description
1 polymer ?
#
loop_
_entity_poly.entity_id
_entity_poly.type
_entity_poly.pdbx_seq_one_letter_code
_entity_poly.pdbx_strand_id
1 'polypeptide(L)'
;MSGYFLYHSIGTYPGKAEQVKTALDRYSDIWSAENDSQWPAMLAERAHFIRSWENLIGAPAGTMTTVENVTLALYSLIGALPDELLRGRRILAAADCFPSLHFLLTGLQARFGFTLETVPVRQGESFVRDEDFIGAWGNDVAIALVTWVSSTTSKRADMDLISKHGRQQGTIIVADVTQGVGIRPFSVGEIDVVVGSSLKWLCGSSGAGVIYVRPGLLTVCEPELRGWFSQPDPFSWDFDTFAYADDARRFDHGTPAVLAAIASQPGLDFVSGTGVDVLALHNEQLTSMIVERVAANTALTLVSPQKSQERGGSVMVQAVSVEQAAAIVTTLKNENFYCDCRSRILRFSPGSVTSEEETAALCDALDRLTIG
;
A
#
# COMPACT_ATOMS: atom_id res chain seq x y z
N MET A 1 23.64 18.09 9.94
CA MET A 1 22.18 17.92 9.91
C MET A 1 21.90 16.61 9.18
N SER A 2 20.91 15.86 9.55
CA SER A 2 20.56 14.60 8.85
C SER A 2 19.07 14.64 8.51
N GLY A 3 18.66 14.01 7.38
CA GLY A 3 17.25 14.01 7.00
C GLY A 3 16.84 12.65 6.44
N TYR A 4 15.67 12.15 6.86
CA TYR A 4 15.11 10.88 6.43
C TYR A 4 13.93 11.09 5.47
N PHE A 5 14.11 10.69 4.20
CA PHE A 5 13.16 10.90 3.11
C PHE A 5 12.76 9.56 2.43
N LEU A 6 12.66 8.47 3.20
CA LEU A 6 12.46 7.11 2.67
C LEU A 6 11.11 6.48 3.09
N TYR A 7 10.11 7.28 3.52
CA TYR A 7 8.82 6.73 3.97
C TYR A 7 8.07 5.92 2.91
N HIS A 8 8.29 6.20 1.64
CA HIS A 8 7.77 5.36 0.54
C HIS A 8 8.33 3.93 0.54
N SER A 9 9.39 3.66 1.29
CA SER A 9 10.04 2.36 1.43
C SER A 9 9.83 1.79 2.82
N ILE A 10 10.32 2.48 3.86
CA ILE A 10 10.19 2.07 5.26
C ILE A 10 9.81 3.29 6.09
N GLY A 11 8.65 3.24 6.75
CA GLY A 11 8.24 4.28 7.67
C GLY A 11 8.92 4.16 9.03
N THR A 12 9.10 5.31 9.67
CA THR A 12 9.65 5.40 11.02
C THR A 12 8.98 6.51 11.82
N TYR A 13 9.16 6.52 13.14
CA TYR A 13 8.62 7.55 14.04
C TYR A 13 9.48 7.60 15.32
N PRO A 14 9.41 8.69 16.10
CA PRO A 14 10.18 8.80 17.35
C PRO A 14 9.81 7.68 18.33
N GLY A 15 10.80 6.94 18.81
CA GLY A 15 10.60 5.83 19.75
C GLY A 15 10.24 4.47 19.13
N LYS A 16 10.18 4.36 17.79
CA LYS A 16 9.83 3.10 17.11
C LYS A 16 10.64 1.90 17.59
N ALA A 17 11.95 2.03 17.69
CA ALA A 17 12.83 0.92 18.06
C ALA A 17 12.47 0.34 19.43
N GLU A 18 12.21 1.19 20.43
CA GLU A 18 11.88 0.78 21.79
C GLU A 18 10.48 0.15 21.86
N GLN A 19 9.50 0.74 21.17
CA GLN A 19 8.13 0.22 21.16
C GLN A 19 8.03 -1.14 20.44
N VAL A 20 8.72 -1.29 19.30
CA VAL A 20 8.78 -2.57 18.58
C VAL A 20 9.50 -3.61 19.43
N LYS A 21 10.62 -3.25 20.11
CA LYS A 21 11.31 -4.16 21.02
C LYS A 21 10.38 -4.65 22.12
N THR A 22 9.66 -3.74 22.79
CA THR A 22 8.69 -4.10 23.85
C THR A 22 7.62 -5.08 23.33
N ALA A 23 7.10 -4.85 22.13
CA ALA A 23 6.12 -5.75 21.52
C ALA A 23 6.71 -7.15 21.22
N LEU A 24 7.96 -7.21 20.76
CA LEU A 24 8.67 -8.45 20.49
C LEU A 24 9.09 -9.20 21.76
N ASP A 25 9.50 -8.51 22.81
CA ASP A 25 9.80 -9.11 24.11
C ASP A 25 8.53 -9.77 24.68
N ARG A 26 7.39 -9.07 24.65
CA ARG A 26 6.09 -9.64 25.05
C ARG A 26 5.70 -10.86 24.22
N TYR A 27 5.92 -10.82 22.90
CA TYR A 27 5.71 -11.98 22.05
C TYR A 27 6.56 -13.16 22.49
N SER A 28 7.86 -12.93 22.73
CA SER A 28 8.81 -13.96 23.16
C SER A 28 8.37 -14.62 24.48
N ASP A 29 7.98 -13.80 25.47
CA ASP A 29 7.53 -14.30 26.77
C ASP A 29 6.30 -15.19 26.66
N ILE A 30 5.31 -14.78 25.87
CA ILE A 30 4.07 -15.56 25.69
C ILE A 30 4.34 -16.83 24.88
N TRP A 31 5.07 -16.69 23.74
CA TRP A 31 5.24 -17.80 22.80
C TRP A 31 6.12 -18.92 23.34
N SER A 32 7.05 -18.61 24.24
CA SER A 32 7.93 -19.59 24.89
C SER A 32 7.41 -20.12 26.24
N ALA A 33 6.25 -19.66 26.70
CA ALA A 33 5.69 -20.10 27.96
C ALA A 33 5.26 -21.59 27.88
N GLU A 34 5.56 -22.34 28.95
CA GLU A 34 5.19 -23.77 29.05
C GLU A 34 3.73 -23.94 29.52
N ASN A 35 2.76 -23.46 28.73
CA ASN A 35 1.32 -23.54 29.00
C ASN A 35 0.52 -23.54 27.70
N ASP A 36 -0.81 -23.40 27.76
CA ASP A 36 -1.74 -23.44 26.61
C ASP A 36 -2.27 -22.06 26.19
N SER A 37 -1.67 -20.96 26.67
CA SER A 37 -2.14 -19.59 26.40
C SER A 37 -1.60 -18.99 25.10
N GLN A 38 -0.64 -19.61 24.44
CA GLN A 38 0.06 -19.05 23.27
C GLN A 38 -0.90 -18.69 22.14
N TRP A 39 -1.70 -19.65 21.69
CA TRP A 39 -2.63 -19.43 20.57
C TRP A 39 -3.70 -18.38 20.87
N PRO A 40 -4.46 -18.46 21.98
CA PRO A 40 -5.44 -17.43 22.30
C PRO A 40 -4.83 -16.01 22.36
N ALA A 41 -3.66 -15.87 22.99
CA ALA A 41 -3.00 -14.57 23.13
C ALA A 41 -2.55 -14.02 21.76
N MET A 42 -1.90 -14.86 20.93
CA MET A 42 -1.40 -14.41 19.62
C MET A 42 -2.52 -14.10 18.62
N LEU A 43 -3.60 -14.85 18.66
CA LEU A 43 -4.78 -14.55 17.83
C LEU A 43 -5.50 -13.28 18.29
N ALA A 44 -5.49 -12.97 19.59
CA ALA A 44 -6.01 -11.70 20.11
C ALA A 44 -5.18 -10.50 19.63
N GLU A 45 -3.84 -10.59 19.62
CA GLU A 45 -2.95 -9.55 19.07
C GLU A 45 -3.20 -9.36 17.56
N ARG A 46 -3.31 -10.45 16.82
CA ARG A 46 -3.66 -10.37 15.38
C ARG A 46 -5.02 -9.69 15.17
N ALA A 47 -6.02 -10.07 15.94
CA ALA A 47 -7.34 -9.45 15.88
C ALA A 47 -7.30 -7.96 16.25
N HIS A 48 -6.45 -7.55 17.18
CA HIS A 48 -6.22 -6.14 17.50
C HIS A 48 -5.65 -5.38 16.29
N PHE A 49 -4.63 -5.93 15.65
CA PHE A 49 -4.05 -5.36 14.43
C PHE A 49 -5.09 -5.20 13.30
N ILE A 50 -5.93 -6.22 13.06
CA ILE A 50 -7.01 -6.14 12.07
C ILE A 50 -7.98 -5.02 12.42
N ARG A 51 -8.45 -4.93 13.68
CA ARG A 51 -9.34 -3.84 14.12
C ARG A 51 -8.70 -2.46 13.97
N SER A 52 -7.42 -2.32 14.21
CA SER A 52 -6.71 -1.05 13.99
C SER A 52 -6.75 -0.62 12.52
N TRP A 53 -6.58 -1.56 11.59
CA TRP A 53 -6.74 -1.30 10.17
C TRP A 53 -8.20 -1.02 9.78
N GLU A 54 -9.17 -1.81 10.26
CA GLU A 54 -10.59 -1.59 10.03
C GLU A 54 -11.02 -0.17 10.43
N ASN A 55 -10.61 0.26 11.62
CA ASN A 55 -10.88 1.62 12.12
C ASN A 55 -10.22 2.69 11.24
N LEU A 56 -8.97 2.46 10.81
CA LEU A 56 -8.20 3.42 10.03
C LEU A 56 -8.82 3.72 8.66
N ILE A 57 -9.42 2.72 8.02
CA ILE A 57 -10.01 2.86 6.68
C ILE A 57 -11.54 2.84 6.68
N GLY A 58 -12.17 2.79 7.84
CA GLY A 58 -13.63 2.73 7.99
C GLY A 58 -14.26 1.44 7.45
N ALA A 59 -13.53 0.32 7.52
CA ALA A 59 -14.04 -0.98 7.10
C ALA A 59 -14.95 -1.60 8.18
N PRO A 60 -16.07 -2.25 7.82
CA PRO A 60 -16.90 -2.98 8.76
C PRO A 60 -16.12 -4.14 9.41
N ALA A 61 -16.41 -4.43 10.67
CA ALA A 61 -15.80 -5.54 11.39
C ALA A 61 -16.03 -6.89 10.68
N GLY A 62 -14.99 -7.74 10.64
CA GLY A 62 -15.04 -9.06 10.00
C GLY A 62 -14.90 -9.04 8.48
N THR A 63 -14.67 -7.89 7.86
CA THR A 63 -14.46 -7.77 6.41
C THR A 63 -13.00 -7.72 6.00
N MET A 64 -12.08 -7.83 6.98
CA MET A 64 -10.65 -7.73 6.77
C MET A 64 -9.90 -8.90 7.42
N THR A 65 -8.81 -9.32 6.77
CA THR A 65 -7.85 -10.25 7.37
C THR A 65 -6.41 -9.86 6.99
N THR A 66 -5.42 -10.52 7.65
CA THR A 66 -4.00 -10.32 7.35
C THR A 66 -3.55 -11.19 6.19
N VAL A 67 -2.63 -10.65 5.41
CA VAL A 67 -1.87 -11.37 4.37
C VAL A 67 -0.40 -10.96 4.46
N GLU A 68 0.52 -11.75 3.92
CA GLU A 68 1.94 -11.42 3.99
C GLU A 68 2.32 -10.20 3.13
N ASN A 69 1.63 -10.00 2.00
CA ASN A 69 1.89 -8.89 1.08
C ASN A 69 0.74 -8.70 0.07
N VAL A 70 0.73 -7.56 -0.60
CA VAL A 70 -0.32 -7.21 -1.58
C VAL A 70 -0.37 -8.16 -2.80
N THR A 71 0.75 -8.78 -3.17
CA THR A 71 0.79 -9.75 -4.28
C THR A 71 0.00 -11.01 -3.92
N LEU A 72 0.19 -11.52 -2.71
CA LEU A 72 -0.57 -12.68 -2.22
C LEU A 72 -2.05 -12.34 -2.00
N ALA A 73 -2.36 -11.12 -1.51
CA ALA A 73 -3.73 -10.65 -1.40
C ALA A 73 -4.47 -10.68 -2.74
N LEU A 74 -3.84 -10.12 -3.79
CA LEU A 74 -4.44 -10.11 -5.13
C LEU A 74 -4.53 -11.51 -5.73
N TYR A 75 -3.52 -12.38 -5.52
CA TYR A 75 -3.59 -13.78 -5.93
C TYR A 75 -4.78 -14.51 -5.28
N SER A 76 -4.93 -14.37 -3.97
CA SER A 76 -6.02 -14.98 -3.23
C SER A 76 -7.38 -14.47 -3.68
N LEU A 77 -7.50 -13.18 -3.99
CA LEU A 77 -8.73 -12.60 -4.55
C LEU A 77 -9.07 -13.20 -5.93
N ILE A 78 -8.11 -13.21 -6.86
CA ILE A 78 -8.33 -13.75 -8.21
C ILE A 78 -8.74 -15.22 -8.15
N GLY A 79 -8.09 -16.01 -7.28
CA GLY A 79 -8.41 -17.43 -7.05
C GLY A 79 -9.65 -17.66 -6.17
N ALA A 80 -10.32 -16.60 -5.72
CA ALA A 80 -11.54 -16.69 -4.92
C ALA A 80 -12.82 -16.36 -5.71
N LEU A 81 -12.65 -15.64 -6.83
CA LEU A 81 -13.79 -15.18 -7.63
C LEU A 81 -14.34 -16.32 -8.52
N PRO A 82 -15.67 -16.40 -8.70
CA PRO A 82 -16.26 -17.33 -9.66
C PRO A 82 -15.71 -17.13 -11.08
N ASP A 83 -15.46 -18.22 -11.79
CA ASP A 83 -14.93 -18.22 -13.15
C ASP A 83 -15.71 -17.30 -14.11
N GLU A 84 -17.04 -17.23 -13.95
CA GLU A 84 -17.94 -16.43 -14.78
C GLU A 84 -17.68 -14.91 -14.64
N LEU A 85 -17.11 -14.48 -13.54
CA LEU A 85 -16.74 -13.08 -13.32
C LEU A 85 -15.44 -12.70 -14.04
N LEU A 86 -14.59 -13.66 -14.36
CA LEU A 86 -13.26 -13.41 -14.93
C LEU A 86 -13.12 -13.84 -16.39
N ARG A 87 -13.64 -15.03 -16.72
CA ARG A 87 -13.41 -15.68 -18.03
C ARG A 87 -13.99 -14.89 -19.19
N GLY A 88 -13.13 -14.55 -20.16
CA GLY A 88 -13.50 -13.77 -21.35
C GLY A 88 -13.67 -12.27 -21.08
N ARG A 89 -13.39 -11.80 -19.85
CA ARG A 89 -13.46 -10.37 -19.48
C ARG A 89 -12.06 -9.76 -19.33
N ARG A 90 -11.99 -8.46 -19.15
CA ARG A 90 -10.73 -7.74 -18.94
C ARG A 90 -10.51 -7.44 -17.45
N ILE A 91 -9.23 -7.45 -17.06
CA ILE A 91 -8.77 -6.76 -15.85
C ILE A 91 -8.01 -5.51 -16.31
N LEU A 92 -8.38 -4.36 -15.77
CA LEU A 92 -7.78 -3.07 -16.11
C LEU A 92 -6.79 -2.65 -15.05
N ALA A 93 -5.58 -2.24 -15.45
CA ALA A 93 -4.55 -1.67 -14.59
C ALA A 93 -3.87 -0.48 -15.27
N ALA A 94 -3.34 0.45 -14.49
CA ALA A 94 -2.53 1.55 -15.02
C ALA A 94 -1.08 1.12 -15.27
N ALA A 95 -0.40 1.68 -16.27
CA ALA A 95 1.01 1.38 -16.59
C ALA A 95 1.97 1.80 -15.47
N ASP A 96 1.56 2.69 -14.58
CA ASP A 96 2.31 3.11 -13.38
C ASP A 96 1.84 2.42 -12.08
N CYS A 97 1.13 1.28 -12.20
CA CYS A 97 0.82 0.41 -11.07
C CYS A 97 2.09 -0.24 -10.50
N PHE A 98 1.98 -0.81 -9.30
CA PHE A 98 3.13 -1.48 -8.69
C PHE A 98 3.50 -2.76 -9.47
N PRO A 99 4.78 -2.94 -9.89
CA PRO A 99 5.18 -3.99 -10.82
C PRO A 99 4.78 -5.41 -10.41
N SER A 100 4.82 -5.75 -9.11
CA SER A 100 4.45 -7.09 -8.64
C SER A 100 3.02 -7.46 -8.97
N LEU A 101 2.09 -6.50 -8.93
CA LEU A 101 0.68 -6.74 -9.25
C LEU A 101 0.50 -6.97 -10.76
N HIS A 102 1.19 -6.18 -11.58
CA HIS A 102 1.19 -6.36 -13.03
C HIS A 102 1.80 -7.71 -13.44
N PHE A 103 2.95 -8.09 -12.86
CA PHE A 103 3.59 -9.39 -13.12
C PHE A 103 2.68 -10.56 -12.72
N LEU A 104 2.02 -10.47 -11.57
CA LEU A 104 1.07 -11.47 -11.12
C LEU A 104 -0.09 -11.62 -12.12
N LEU A 105 -0.76 -10.53 -12.46
CA LEU A 105 -1.90 -10.56 -13.38
C LEU A 105 -1.50 -11.08 -14.76
N THR A 106 -0.34 -10.66 -15.29
CA THR A 106 0.20 -11.19 -16.54
C THR A 106 0.35 -12.72 -16.50
N GLY A 107 0.87 -13.26 -15.38
CA GLY A 107 1.06 -14.70 -15.19
C GLY A 107 -0.24 -15.49 -15.04
N LEU A 108 -1.33 -14.85 -14.57
CA LEU A 108 -2.59 -15.53 -14.27
C LEU A 108 -3.59 -15.56 -15.42
N GLN A 109 -3.40 -14.74 -16.48
CA GLN A 109 -4.35 -14.61 -17.59
C GLN A 109 -4.78 -15.96 -18.18
N ALA A 110 -3.82 -16.81 -18.53
CA ALA A 110 -4.11 -18.09 -19.17
C ALA A 110 -4.88 -19.05 -18.25
N ARG A 111 -4.61 -19.01 -16.95
CA ARG A 111 -5.27 -19.89 -15.97
C ARG A 111 -6.72 -19.49 -15.73
N PHE A 112 -7.00 -18.21 -15.52
CA PHE A 112 -8.32 -17.72 -15.15
C PHE A 112 -9.13 -17.18 -16.36
N GLY A 113 -8.52 -17.12 -17.54
CA GLY A 113 -9.19 -16.81 -18.79
C GLY A 113 -9.58 -15.33 -18.98
N PHE A 114 -9.02 -14.42 -18.19
CA PHE A 114 -9.18 -12.98 -18.39
C PHE A 114 -8.08 -12.43 -19.31
N THR A 115 -8.27 -11.20 -19.79
CA THR A 115 -7.23 -10.43 -20.50
C THR A 115 -6.80 -9.25 -19.64
N LEU A 116 -5.51 -9.07 -19.40
CA LEU A 116 -4.98 -7.88 -18.74
C LEU A 116 -4.85 -6.74 -19.76
N GLU A 117 -5.53 -5.64 -19.53
CA GLU A 117 -5.33 -4.39 -20.24
C GLU A 117 -4.59 -3.39 -19.39
N THR A 118 -3.52 -2.83 -19.94
CA THR A 118 -2.69 -1.83 -19.25
C THR A 118 -2.90 -0.48 -19.91
N VAL A 119 -3.50 0.46 -19.21
CA VAL A 119 -3.72 1.82 -19.68
C VAL A 119 -2.38 2.55 -19.74
N PRO A 120 -1.95 3.03 -20.91
CA PRO A 120 -0.64 3.65 -21.08
C PRO A 120 -0.58 5.06 -20.50
N VAL A 121 0.63 5.50 -20.14
CA VAL A 121 0.92 6.92 -19.90
C VAL A 121 0.93 7.68 -21.23
N ARG A 122 0.31 8.86 -21.31
CA ARG A 122 0.36 9.72 -22.50
C ARG A 122 1.79 10.14 -22.83
N GLN A 123 2.07 10.34 -24.09
CA GLN A 123 3.37 10.86 -24.52
C GLN A 123 3.66 12.24 -23.87
N GLY A 124 4.81 12.35 -23.22
CA GLY A 124 5.23 13.58 -22.52
C GLY A 124 4.70 13.71 -21.10
N GLU A 125 3.92 12.74 -20.61
CA GLU A 125 3.45 12.71 -19.22
C GLU A 125 4.22 11.67 -18.39
N SER A 126 4.01 11.68 -17.09
CA SER A 126 4.73 10.80 -16.15
C SER A 126 3.83 9.76 -15.49
N PHE A 127 2.51 9.91 -15.55
CA PHE A 127 1.53 9.05 -14.90
C PHE A 127 0.27 8.89 -15.76
N VAL A 128 -0.51 7.85 -15.48
CA VAL A 128 -1.81 7.62 -16.10
C VAL A 128 -2.83 8.59 -15.48
N ARG A 129 -3.57 9.33 -16.30
CA ARG A 129 -4.65 10.19 -15.83
C ARG A 129 -5.89 9.39 -15.48
N ASP A 130 -6.69 9.88 -14.52
CA ASP A 130 -7.94 9.22 -14.16
C ASP A 130 -8.92 9.17 -15.32
N GLU A 131 -8.93 10.21 -16.20
CA GLU A 131 -9.77 10.25 -17.40
C GLU A 131 -9.39 9.14 -18.40
N ASP A 132 -8.09 8.84 -18.56
CA ASP A 132 -7.63 7.79 -19.47
C ASP A 132 -7.97 6.40 -18.91
N PHE A 133 -7.79 6.24 -17.60
CA PHE A 133 -8.15 5.01 -16.92
C PHE A 133 -9.65 4.72 -17.07
N ILE A 134 -10.50 5.72 -16.84
CA ILE A 134 -11.95 5.64 -17.02
C ILE A 134 -12.32 5.47 -18.49
N GLY A 135 -11.64 6.15 -19.41
CA GLY A 135 -11.89 6.05 -20.86
C GLY A 135 -11.64 4.65 -21.44
N ALA A 136 -10.74 3.87 -20.82
CA ALA A 136 -10.47 2.48 -21.19
C ALA A 136 -11.44 1.47 -20.54
N TRP A 137 -12.31 1.92 -19.63
CA TRP A 137 -13.11 1.10 -18.74
C TRP A 137 -14.56 0.98 -19.20
N GLY A 138 -14.88 -0.12 -19.88
CA GLY A 138 -16.25 -0.50 -20.30
C GLY A 138 -16.86 -1.58 -19.40
N ASN A 139 -18.08 -2.02 -19.76
CA ASN A 139 -18.83 -3.03 -19.02
C ASN A 139 -18.25 -4.45 -19.13
N ASP A 140 -17.27 -4.66 -19.98
CA ASP A 140 -16.51 -5.90 -20.15
C ASP A 140 -15.32 -6.00 -19.16
N VAL A 141 -15.04 -4.95 -18.38
CA VAL A 141 -14.03 -4.97 -17.34
C VAL A 141 -14.59 -5.66 -16.08
N ALA A 142 -14.00 -6.79 -15.72
CA ALA A 142 -14.36 -7.54 -14.51
C ALA A 142 -13.79 -6.87 -13.25
N ILE A 143 -12.52 -6.50 -13.32
CA ILE A 143 -11.78 -5.88 -12.21
C ILE A 143 -11.06 -4.64 -12.73
N ALA A 144 -11.18 -3.55 -11.98
CA ALA A 144 -10.31 -2.38 -12.12
C ALA A 144 -9.33 -2.36 -10.93
N LEU A 145 -8.05 -2.63 -11.21
CA LEU A 145 -6.98 -2.53 -10.22
C LEU A 145 -6.49 -1.08 -10.18
N VAL A 146 -6.84 -0.39 -9.11
CA VAL A 146 -6.51 1.01 -8.89
C VAL A 146 -5.32 1.12 -7.93
N THR A 147 -4.20 1.64 -8.39
CA THR A 147 -3.13 2.09 -7.52
C THR A 147 -3.52 3.45 -6.96
N TRP A 148 -4.00 3.50 -5.71
CA TRP A 148 -4.49 4.75 -5.12
C TRP A 148 -3.41 5.84 -5.11
N VAL A 149 -2.17 5.48 -4.72
CA VAL A 149 -1.01 6.37 -4.84
C VAL A 149 0.11 5.63 -5.55
N SER A 150 0.56 6.15 -6.69
CA SER A 150 1.64 5.53 -7.47
C SER A 150 2.98 5.59 -6.74
N SER A 151 3.70 4.47 -6.74
CA SER A 151 5.03 4.33 -6.11
C SER A 151 6.16 5.00 -6.91
N THR A 152 5.91 5.36 -8.17
CA THR A 152 6.90 5.92 -9.10
C THR A 152 6.67 7.40 -9.38
N THR A 153 5.45 7.88 -9.18
CA THR A 153 5.08 9.28 -9.48
C THR A 153 4.45 10.01 -8.30
N SER A 154 3.99 9.23 -7.28
CA SER A 154 3.17 9.76 -6.18
C SER A 154 1.83 10.38 -6.64
N LYS A 155 1.39 10.15 -7.88
CA LYS A 155 0.05 10.53 -8.34
C LYS A 155 -0.99 9.83 -7.48
N ARG A 156 -1.96 10.56 -6.99
CA ARG A 156 -3.10 10.05 -6.22
C ARG A 156 -4.33 9.99 -7.10
N ALA A 157 -4.94 8.81 -7.22
CA ALA A 157 -6.16 8.59 -7.96
C ALA A 157 -7.37 9.23 -7.25
N ASP A 158 -8.30 9.77 -8.03
CA ASP A 158 -9.60 10.27 -7.54
C ASP A 158 -10.56 9.09 -7.33
N MET A 159 -10.60 8.61 -6.07
CA MET A 159 -11.40 7.42 -5.74
C MET A 159 -12.92 7.66 -5.83
N ASP A 160 -13.39 8.89 -5.69
CA ASP A 160 -14.81 9.22 -5.81
C ASP A 160 -15.24 9.11 -7.30
N LEU A 161 -14.43 9.66 -8.19
CA LEU A 161 -14.66 9.57 -9.63
C LEU A 161 -14.62 8.11 -10.12
N ILE A 162 -13.59 7.36 -9.69
CA ILE A 162 -13.38 5.95 -10.01
C ILE A 162 -14.51 5.07 -9.47
N SER A 163 -14.89 5.24 -8.20
CA SER A 163 -15.96 4.45 -7.59
C SER A 163 -17.31 4.69 -8.25
N LYS A 164 -17.59 5.95 -8.60
CA LYS A 164 -18.81 6.29 -9.33
C LYS A 164 -18.88 5.61 -10.69
N HIS A 165 -17.78 5.61 -11.45
CA HIS A 165 -17.71 4.95 -12.75
C HIS A 165 -17.83 3.43 -12.62
N GLY A 166 -17.08 2.81 -11.72
CA GLY A 166 -17.10 1.36 -11.50
C GLY A 166 -18.47 0.80 -11.14
N ARG A 167 -19.24 1.52 -10.31
CA ARG A 167 -20.62 1.14 -10.02
C ARG A 167 -21.52 1.15 -11.26
N GLN A 168 -21.35 2.12 -12.15
CA GLN A 168 -22.12 2.19 -13.39
C GLN A 168 -21.80 1.04 -14.33
N GLN A 169 -20.57 0.53 -14.29
CA GLN A 169 -20.11 -0.58 -15.14
C GLN A 169 -20.31 -1.96 -14.50
N GLY A 170 -20.65 -2.05 -13.21
CA GLY A 170 -20.75 -3.33 -12.48
C GLY A 170 -19.41 -4.04 -12.34
N THR A 171 -18.32 -3.29 -12.23
CA THR A 171 -16.93 -3.78 -12.12
C THR A 171 -16.50 -3.88 -10.66
N ILE A 172 -15.71 -4.87 -10.30
CA ILE A 172 -15.08 -5.00 -9.00
C ILE A 172 -13.89 -4.02 -8.93
N ILE A 173 -13.93 -3.09 -7.97
CA ILE A 173 -12.85 -2.11 -7.74
C ILE A 173 -11.90 -2.67 -6.68
N VAL A 174 -10.65 -2.89 -7.07
CA VAL A 174 -9.56 -3.30 -6.17
C VAL A 174 -8.60 -2.13 -6.00
N ALA A 175 -8.47 -1.61 -4.78
CA ALA A 175 -7.57 -0.49 -4.47
C ALA A 175 -6.30 -0.99 -3.75
N ASP A 176 -5.12 -0.76 -4.34
CA ASP A 176 -3.84 -0.85 -3.62
C ASP A 176 -3.58 0.49 -2.92
N VAL A 177 -3.68 0.48 -1.59
CA VAL A 177 -3.54 1.66 -0.75
C VAL A 177 -2.17 1.81 -0.08
N THR A 178 -1.23 0.93 -0.42
CA THR A 178 0.08 0.78 0.24
C THR A 178 0.89 2.08 0.33
N GLN A 179 0.80 2.97 -0.67
CA GLN A 179 1.58 4.23 -0.69
C GLN A 179 0.81 5.44 -0.16
N GLY A 180 -0.42 5.28 0.30
CA GLY A 180 -1.27 6.40 0.69
C GLY A 180 -1.81 6.31 2.12
N VAL A 181 -2.23 5.12 2.58
CA VAL A 181 -2.77 4.92 3.93
C VAL A 181 -1.72 5.25 4.99
N GLY A 182 -2.13 6.02 5.99
CA GLY A 182 -1.26 6.53 7.05
C GLY A 182 -0.70 7.92 6.78
N ILE A 183 -0.77 8.42 5.51
CA ILE A 183 -0.31 9.77 5.15
C ILE A 183 -1.36 10.57 4.38
N ARG A 184 -2.40 9.93 3.92
CA ARG A 184 -3.59 10.59 3.36
C ARG A 184 -4.84 9.94 3.95
N PRO A 185 -5.89 10.69 4.28
CA PRO A 185 -7.16 10.12 4.69
C PRO A 185 -7.72 9.21 3.59
N PHE A 186 -8.21 8.04 4.00
CA PHE A 186 -8.81 7.05 3.11
C PHE A 186 -10.00 6.40 3.79
N SER A 187 -11.04 6.10 3.02
CA SER A 187 -12.18 5.31 3.46
C SER A 187 -12.54 4.29 2.40
N VAL A 188 -12.94 3.11 2.81
CA VAL A 188 -13.36 2.03 1.90
C VAL A 188 -14.58 2.45 1.07
N GLY A 189 -15.52 3.23 1.61
CA GLY A 189 -16.69 3.74 0.87
C GLY A 189 -17.34 2.68 0.00
N GLU A 190 -17.32 2.89 -1.32
CA GLU A 190 -17.89 2.00 -2.32
C GLU A 190 -16.87 1.07 -2.99
N ILE A 191 -15.66 0.98 -2.45
CA ILE A 191 -14.60 0.11 -2.95
C ILE A 191 -14.91 -1.34 -2.56
N ASP A 192 -14.73 -2.26 -3.50
CA ASP A 192 -15.05 -3.67 -3.28
C ASP A 192 -13.95 -4.42 -2.53
N VAL A 193 -12.69 -4.12 -2.84
CA VAL A 193 -11.52 -4.76 -2.25
C VAL A 193 -10.43 -3.73 -1.99
N VAL A 194 -9.83 -3.76 -0.81
CA VAL A 194 -8.63 -2.99 -0.49
C VAL A 194 -7.49 -3.96 -0.17
N VAL A 195 -6.34 -3.74 -0.78
CA VAL A 195 -5.09 -4.41 -0.43
C VAL A 195 -4.05 -3.38 0.02
N GLY A 196 -3.29 -3.72 1.05
CA GLY A 196 -2.32 -2.78 1.60
C GLY A 196 -1.22 -3.46 2.40
N SER A 197 -0.18 -2.70 2.74
CA SER A 197 0.92 -3.14 3.58
C SER A 197 1.29 -2.09 4.61
N SER A 198 1.65 -2.53 5.82
CA SER A 198 1.92 -1.65 6.96
C SER A 198 3.33 -1.06 7.00
N LEU A 199 4.28 -1.57 6.20
CA LEU A 199 5.71 -1.23 6.36
C LEU A 199 6.08 0.22 6.02
N LYS A 200 5.26 0.93 5.23
CA LYS A 200 5.55 2.27 4.72
C LYS A 200 5.02 3.34 5.67
N TRP A 201 3.99 4.06 5.28
CA TRP A 201 3.43 5.19 6.03
C TRP A 201 2.77 4.80 7.36
N LEU A 202 2.41 3.51 7.55
CA LEU A 202 1.96 2.97 8.83
C LEU A 202 3.12 2.54 9.75
N CYS A 203 4.36 2.72 9.32
CA CYS A 203 5.57 2.48 10.11
C CYS A 203 5.69 1.06 10.70
N GLY A 204 4.99 0.08 10.13
CA GLY A 204 5.04 -1.32 10.54
C GLY A 204 6.24 -2.10 10.01
N SER A 205 6.10 -3.42 9.94
CA SER A 205 7.12 -4.36 9.44
C SER A 205 6.74 -4.97 8.09
N SER A 206 7.68 -5.67 7.47
CA SER A 206 7.40 -6.56 6.34
C SER A 206 6.54 -7.75 6.81
N GLY A 207 5.75 -8.34 5.91
CA GLY A 207 4.87 -9.48 6.24
C GLY A 207 3.53 -9.07 6.87
N ALA A 208 3.29 -7.79 7.12
CA ALA A 208 2.04 -7.25 7.70
C ALA A 208 1.19 -6.54 6.64
N GLY A 209 0.72 -7.29 5.67
CA GLY A 209 -0.28 -6.84 4.71
C GLY A 209 -1.70 -7.16 5.18
N VAL A 210 -2.68 -6.59 4.49
CA VAL A 210 -4.11 -6.81 4.73
C VAL A 210 -4.86 -6.93 3.41
N ILE A 211 -5.99 -7.64 3.47
CA ILE A 211 -7.04 -7.63 2.46
C ILE A 211 -8.38 -7.31 3.13
N TYR A 212 -9.08 -6.33 2.58
CA TYR A 212 -10.49 -6.04 2.87
C TYR A 212 -11.34 -6.51 1.68
N VAL A 213 -12.47 -7.12 1.94
CA VAL A 213 -13.46 -7.49 0.92
C VAL A 213 -14.84 -7.04 1.38
N ARG A 214 -15.54 -6.29 0.52
CA ARG A 214 -16.90 -5.81 0.82
C ARG A 214 -17.85 -6.97 1.12
N PRO A 215 -18.77 -6.84 2.10
CA PRO A 215 -19.64 -7.94 2.56
C PRO A 215 -20.36 -8.69 1.43
N GLY A 216 -20.94 -7.98 0.47
CA GLY A 216 -21.67 -8.60 -0.64
C GLY A 216 -20.77 -9.41 -1.59
N LEU A 217 -19.52 -8.98 -1.79
CA LEU A 217 -18.55 -9.74 -2.58
C LEU A 217 -17.96 -10.90 -1.76
N LEU A 218 -17.74 -10.70 -0.47
CA LEU A 218 -17.20 -11.71 0.43
C LEU A 218 -18.02 -13.00 0.39
N THR A 219 -19.34 -12.93 0.31
CA THR A 219 -20.23 -14.10 0.32
C THR A 219 -20.06 -15.03 -0.88
N VAL A 220 -19.56 -14.52 -2.01
CA VAL A 220 -19.37 -15.31 -3.24
C VAL A 220 -17.89 -15.70 -3.47
N CYS A 221 -17.00 -15.23 -2.61
CA CYS A 221 -15.57 -15.59 -2.70
C CYS A 221 -15.30 -16.96 -2.11
N GLU A 222 -14.67 -17.84 -2.90
CA GLU A 222 -14.22 -19.16 -2.49
C GLU A 222 -12.73 -19.34 -2.78
N PRO A 223 -11.82 -18.83 -1.91
CA PRO A 223 -10.38 -18.85 -2.18
C PRO A 223 -9.84 -20.27 -2.46
N GLU A 224 -9.17 -20.45 -3.62
CA GLU A 224 -8.46 -21.70 -3.91
C GLU A 224 -7.34 -21.98 -2.89
N LEU A 225 -6.66 -20.90 -2.45
CA LEU A 225 -5.68 -20.96 -1.38
C LEU A 225 -6.42 -20.99 -0.04
N ARG A 226 -6.74 -22.19 0.40
CA ARG A 226 -7.47 -22.45 1.64
C ARG A 226 -6.71 -23.41 2.54
N GLY A 227 -6.97 -23.34 3.83
CA GLY A 227 -6.36 -24.21 4.82
C GLY A 227 -7.17 -24.24 6.12
N TRP A 228 -6.55 -24.67 7.18
CA TRP A 228 -7.23 -24.87 8.47
C TRP A 228 -7.77 -23.56 9.08
N PHE A 229 -7.13 -22.39 8.83
CA PHE A 229 -7.62 -21.09 9.28
C PHE A 229 -8.73 -20.47 8.40
N SER A 230 -9.01 -21.03 7.22
CA SER A 230 -10.11 -20.57 6.36
C SER A 230 -11.50 -20.97 6.86
N GLN A 231 -11.54 -21.84 7.87
CA GLN A 231 -12.77 -22.45 8.42
C GLN A 231 -13.32 -21.63 9.60
N PRO A 232 -14.60 -21.80 9.96
CA PRO A 232 -15.19 -21.17 11.15
C PRO A 232 -14.45 -21.55 12.43
N ASP A 233 -14.06 -22.82 12.57
CA ASP A 233 -13.23 -23.35 13.65
C ASP A 233 -11.92 -23.93 13.07
N PRO A 234 -10.79 -23.24 13.19
CA PRO A 234 -9.50 -23.72 12.69
C PRO A 234 -9.00 -24.98 13.42
N PHE A 235 -9.56 -25.31 14.58
CA PHE A 235 -9.18 -26.52 15.36
C PHE A 235 -10.08 -27.71 15.08
N SER A 236 -11.03 -27.59 14.16
CA SER A 236 -11.77 -28.75 13.63
C SER A 236 -10.86 -29.60 12.75
N TRP A 237 -10.76 -30.92 13.08
CA TRP A 237 -9.92 -31.88 12.35
C TRP A 237 -10.76 -32.86 11.52
N ASP A 238 -11.94 -32.43 11.08
CA ASP A 238 -12.79 -33.19 10.19
C ASP A 238 -12.32 -32.98 8.73
N PHE A 239 -11.78 -34.04 8.12
CA PHE A 239 -11.30 -33.98 6.72
C PHE A 239 -12.40 -34.24 5.69
N ASP A 240 -13.55 -34.71 6.12
CA ASP A 240 -14.68 -35.05 5.23
C ASP A 240 -15.58 -33.82 4.95
N THR A 241 -15.52 -32.81 5.81
CA THR A 241 -16.30 -31.58 5.67
C THR A 241 -15.40 -30.34 5.69
N PHE A 242 -15.55 -29.50 4.69
CA PHE A 242 -14.92 -28.18 4.66
C PHE A 242 -15.97 -27.12 4.42
N ALA A 243 -15.97 -26.09 5.24
CA ALA A 243 -16.77 -24.88 5.05
C ALA A 243 -15.90 -23.66 5.23
N TYR A 244 -16.09 -22.66 4.37
CA TYR A 244 -15.44 -21.36 4.57
C TYR A 244 -16.05 -20.62 5.77
N ALA A 245 -15.23 -19.86 6.49
CA ALA A 245 -15.71 -18.91 7.46
C ALA A 245 -16.66 -17.87 6.79
N ASP A 246 -17.65 -17.38 7.52
CA ASP A 246 -18.63 -16.43 7.01
C ASP A 246 -18.05 -15.01 6.84
N ASP A 247 -16.88 -14.76 7.43
CA ASP A 247 -16.16 -13.50 7.42
C ASP A 247 -14.87 -13.57 6.59
N ALA A 248 -14.05 -12.50 6.63
CA ALA A 248 -12.81 -12.41 5.85
C ALA A 248 -11.76 -13.49 6.21
N ARG A 249 -11.94 -14.24 7.30
CA ARG A 249 -11.08 -15.41 7.62
C ARG A 249 -11.12 -16.48 6.54
N ARG A 250 -12.11 -16.49 5.64
CA ARG A 250 -12.09 -17.38 4.46
C ARG A 250 -10.87 -17.17 3.57
N PHE A 251 -10.24 -16.00 3.63
CA PHE A 251 -8.97 -15.68 2.95
C PHE A 251 -7.72 -16.06 3.74
N ASP A 252 -7.87 -16.52 4.99
CA ASP A 252 -6.77 -17.17 5.71
C ASP A 252 -6.47 -18.53 5.06
N HIS A 253 -5.27 -19.02 5.28
CA HIS A 253 -4.86 -20.33 4.72
C HIS A 253 -4.13 -21.18 5.76
N GLY A 254 -2.82 -21.12 5.84
CA GLY A 254 -2.04 -21.77 6.87
C GLY A 254 -2.02 -21.00 8.18
N THR A 255 -1.05 -21.29 9.01
CA THR A 255 -0.78 -20.55 10.24
C THR A 255 -0.51 -19.07 9.91
N PRO A 256 -1.27 -18.12 10.47
CA PRO A 256 -1.08 -16.71 10.17
C PRO A 256 0.25 -16.18 10.71
N ALA A 257 0.83 -15.19 10.00
CA ALA A 257 2.08 -14.53 10.38
C ALA A 257 1.86 -13.52 11.54
N VAL A 258 1.49 -14.01 12.73
CA VAL A 258 1.13 -13.17 13.89
C VAL A 258 2.25 -12.24 14.32
N LEU A 259 3.52 -12.65 14.20
CA LEU A 259 4.68 -11.85 14.57
C LEU A 259 4.77 -10.55 13.75
N ALA A 260 4.42 -10.60 12.46
CA ALA A 260 4.42 -9.40 11.61
C ALA A 260 3.35 -8.39 12.04
N ALA A 261 2.17 -8.86 12.43
CA ALA A 261 1.10 -8.03 12.99
C ALA A 261 1.54 -7.36 14.31
N ILE A 262 2.10 -8.14 15.24
CA ILE A 262 2.60 -7.67 16.54
C ILE A 262 3.70 -6.61 16.35
N ALA A 263 4.68 -6.85 15.47
CA ALA A 263 5.76 -5.90 15.20
C ALA A 263 5.27 -4.63 14.48
N SER A 264 4.09 -4.66 13.85
CA SER A 264 3.52 -3.52 13.15
C SER A 264 2.52 -2.71 13.98
N GLN A 265 1.93 -3.30 15.02
CA GLN A 265 0.92 -2.64 15.85
C GLN A 265 1.40 -1.29 16.43
N PRO A 266 2.64 -1.17 16.98
CA PRO A 266 3.12 0.12 17.48
C PRO A 266 3.13 1.25 16.44
N GLY A 267 3.37 0.92 15.16
CA GLY A 267 3.30 1.89 14.07
C GLY A 267 1.88 2.36 13.78
N LEU A 268 0.91 1.44 13.77
CA LEU A 268 -0.51 1.78 13.63
C LEU A 268 -1.00 2.63 14.81
N ASP A 269 -0.58 2.30 16.03
CA ASP A 269 -0.93 3.06 17.24
C ASP A 269 -0.37 4.48 17.18
N PHE A 270 0.88 4.64 16.72
CA PHE A 270 1.48 5.96 16.49
C PHE A 270 0.67 6.78 15.47
N VAL A 271 0.35 6.19 14.30
CA VAL A 271 -0.39 6.89 13.24
C VAL A 271 -1.79 7.27 13.71
N SER A 272 -2.50 6.34 14.35
CA SER A 272 -3.85 6.59 14.87
C SER A 272 -3.86 7.60 16.01
N GLY A 273 -2.87 7.54 16.91
CA GLY A 273 -2.74 8.45 18.05
C GLY A 273 -2.34 9.87 17.65
N THR A 274 -1.51 10.01 16.60
CA THR A 274 -1.13 11.32 16.04
C THR A 274 -2.26 11.90 15.17
N GLY A 275 -2.97 11.04 14.47
CA GLY A 275 -4.00 11.42 13.50
C GLY A 275 -3.45 11.59 12.08
N VAL A 276 -4.10 10.92 11.10
CA VAL A 276 -3.68 10.96 9.69
C VAL A 276 -3.70 12.38 9.13
N ASP A 277 -4.67 13.21 9.53
CA ASP A 277 -4.77 14.60 9.06
C ASP A 277 -3.58 15.44 9.52
N VAL A 278 -3.10 15.25 10.75
CA VAL A 278 -1.91 15.94 11.29
C VAL A 278 -0.66 15.52 10.53
N LEU A 279 -0.48 14.20 10.29
CA LEU A 279 0.63 13.67 9.51
C LEU A 279 0.58 14.14 8.05
N ALA A 280 -0.62 14.20 7.46
CA ALA A 280 -0.84 14.70 6.11
C ALA A 280 -0.46 16.17 5.97
N LEU A 281 -0.90 17.02 6.91
CA LEU A 281 -0.59 18.46 6.90
C LEU A 281 0.93 18.70 7.01
N HIS A 282 1.58 18.04 7.96
CA HIS A 282 3.03 18.12 8.12
C HIS A 282 3.77 17.68 6.84
N ASN A 283 3.42 16.52 6.28
CA ASN A 283 4.00 16.05 5.02
C ASN A 283 3.73 17.00 3.84
N GLU A 284 2.55 17.61 3.77
CA GLU A 284 2.20 18.55 2.72
C GLU A 284 3.07 19.82 2.77
N GLN A 285 3.34 20.36 3.95
CA GLN A 285 4.28 21.47 4.14
C GLN A 285 5.66 21.10 3.59
N LEU A 286 6.22 19.98 4.01
CA LEU A 286 7.56 19.55 3.58
C LEU A 286 7.64 19.23 2.08
N THR A 287 6.64 18.53 1.56
CA THR A 287 6.60 18.19 0.12
C THR A 287 6.39 19.42 -0.77
N SER A 288 5.67 20.44 -0.30
CA SER A 288 5.50 21.71 -1.04
C SER A 288 6.82 22.46 -1.18
N MET A 289 7.65 22.51 -0.13
CA MET A 289 9.00 23.09 -0.21
C MET A 289 9.85 22.44 -1.29
N ILE A 290 9.83 21.08 -1.36
CA ILE A 290 10.58 20.35 -2.39
C ILE A 290 10.01 20.63 -3.80
N VAL A 291 8.69 20.63 -3.96
CA VAL A 291 8.03 20.89 -5.25
C VAL A 291 8.36 22.29 -5.76
N GLU A 292 8.26 23.31 -4.91
CA GLU A 292 8.58 24.71 -5.27
C GLU A 292 10.05 24.85 -5.69
N ARG A 293 10.97 24.23 -4.95
CA ARG A 293 12.39 24.26 -5.28
C ARG A 293 12.70 23.57 -6.60
N VAL A 294 12.14 22.36 -6.83
CA VAL A 294 12.33 21.62 -8.08
C VAL A 294 11.70 22.35 -9.26
N ALA A 295 10.55 23.01 -9.09
CA ALA A 295 9.91 23.79 -10.16
C ALA A 295 10.76 25.00 -10.60
N ALA A 296 11.59 25.54 -9.71
CA ALA A 296 12.54 26.62 -10.02
C ALA A 296 13.89 26.10 -10.57
N ASN A 297 14.16 24.80 -10.53
CA ASN A 297 15.43 24.18 -10.94
C ASN A 297 15.34 23.74 -12.40
N THR A 298 16.28 24.16 -13.25
CA THR A 298 16.27 23.86 -14.69
C THR A 298 16.90 22.52 -15.05
N ALA A 299 17.63 21.88 -14.13
CA ALA A 299 18.32 20.62 -14.34
C ALA A 299 17.52 19.40 -13.81
N LEU A 300 16.41 19.63 -13.13
CA LEU A 300 15.55 18.61 -12.60
C LEU A 300 14.12 18.79 -13.15
N THR A 301 13.42 17.70 -13.36
CA THR A 301 12.03 17.73 -13.82
C THR A 301 11.12 17.10 -12.75
N LEU A 302 10.09 17.84 -12.34
CA LEU A 302 9.08 17.30 -11.44
C LEU A 302 8.26 16.20 -12.14
N VAL A 303 8.21 15.02 -11.55
CA VAL A 303 7.45 13.85 -12.02
C VAL A 303 6.10 13.76 -11.31
N SER A 304 6.08 14.07 -10.02
CA SER A 304 4.85 14.08 -9.23
C SER A 304 3.91 15.20 -9.65
N PRO A 305 2.58 15.02 -9.46
CA PRO A 305 1.63 16.13 -9.60
C PRO A 305 2.04 17.34 -8.75
N GLN A 306 1.94 18.53 -9.33
CA GLN A 306 2.28 19.76 -8.65
C GLN A 306 1.31 20.08 -7.51
N LYS A 307 0.02 19.83 -7.75
CA LYS A 307 -1.04 20.07 -6.76
C LYS A 307 -1.01 18.99 -5.65
N SER A 308 -1.09 19.43 -4.40
CA SER A 308 -1.07 18.53 -3.24
C SER A 308 -2.26 17.57 -3.22
N GLN A 309 -3.43 17.99 -3.72
CA GLN A 309 -4.64 17.18 -3.80
C GLN A 309 -4.51 16.01 -4.79
N GLU A 310 -3.64 16.11 -5.78
CA GLU A 310 -3.38 15.08 -6.78
C GLU A 310 -2.16 14.21 -6.42
N ARG A 311 -1.49 14.52 -5.28
CA ARG A 311 -0.25 13.87 -4.86
C ARG A 311 -0.42 13.10 -3.54
N GLY A 312 0.29 11.98 -3.43
CA GLY A 312 0.49 11.26 -2.18
C GLY A 312 1.50 11.93 -1.26
N GLY A 313 2.22 11.12 -0.46
CA GLY A 313 3.19 11.63 0.51
C GLY A 313 4.61 11.86 -0.01
N SER A 314 4.88 11.59 -1.29
CA SER A 314 6.23 11.66 -1.86
C SER A 314 6.33 12.69 -2.98
N VAL A 315 7.55 13.19 -3.21
CA VAL A 315 7.91 14.00 -4.38
C VAL A 315 8.91 13.20 -5.21
N MET A 316 8.55 12.93 -6.47
CA MET A 316 9.37 12.23 -7.43
C MET A 316 9.93 13.23 -8.43
N VAL A 317 11.24 13.14 -8.67
CA VAL A 317 12.01 14.11 -9.44
C VAL A 317 12.89 13.38 -10.44
N GLN A 318 12.83 13.75 -11.71
CA GLN A 318 13.65 13.13 -12.76
C GLN A 318 14.95 13.90 -12.94
N ALA A 319 16.07 13.19 -12.85
CA ALA A 319 17.38 13.66 -13.23
C ALA A 319 17.62 13.48 -14.74
N VAL A 320 18.65 14.13 -15.30
CA VAL A 320 18.98 14.06 -16.72
C VAL A 320 19.38 12.62 -17.13
N SER A 321 20.13 11.93 -16.28
CA SER A 321 20.57 10.54 -16.54
C SER A 321 20.48 9.65 -15.30
N VAL A 322 20.65 8.32 -15.50
CA VAL A 322 20.70 7.34 -14.39
C VAL A 322 21.95 7.59 -13.53
N GLU A 323 23.06 7.92 -14.16
CA GLU A 323 24.34 8.20 -13.50
C GLU A 323 24.24 9.44 -12.62
N GLN A 324 23.59 10.50 -13.12
CA GLN A 324 23.34 11.71 -12.34
C GLN A 324 22.44 11.40 -11.12
N ALA A 325 21.34 10.67 -11.30
CA ALA A 325 20.48 10.28 -10.20
C ALA A 325 21.25 9.51 -9.10
N ALA A 326 22.07 8.54 -9.51
CA ALA A 326 22.88 7.76 -8.58
C ALA A 326 23.96 8.61 -7.88
N ALA A 327 24.59 9.55 -8.59
CA ALA A 327 25.56 10.49 -8.03
C ALA A 327 24.91 11.42 -7.00
N ILE A 328 23.73 11.98 -7.31
CA ILE A 328 22.95 12.81 -6.38
C ILE A 328 22.63 12.04 -5.09
N VAL A 329 22.08 10.82 -5.21
CA VAL A 329 21.75 9.98 -4.02
C VAL A 329 23.01 9.68 -3.19
N THR A 330 24.12 9.37 -3.84
CA THR A 330 25.39 9.08 -3.16
C THR A 330 25.91 10.30 -2.41
N THR A 331 25.89 11.48 -3.03
CA THR A 331 26.34 12.72 -2.39
C THR A 331 25.44 13.13 -1.24
N LEU A 332 24.11 13.08 -1.44
CA LEU A 332 23.13 13.36 -0.39
C LEU A 332 23.34 12.42 0.82
N LYS A 333 23.58 11.12 0.58
CA LYS A 333 23.87 10.16 1.64
C LYS A 333 25.15 10.51 2.42
N ASN A 334 26.20 10.98 1.74
CA ASN A 334 27.42 11.46 2.41
C ASN A 334 27.19 12.72 3.25
N GLU A 335 26.17 13.50 2.93
CA GLU A 335 25.70 14.65 3.69
C GLU A 335 24.63 14.26 4.73
N ASN A 336 24.38 12.96 4.95
CA ASN A 336 23.38 12.37 5.87
C ASN A 336 21.91 12.64 5.45
N PHE A 337 21.63 12.89 4.18
CA PHE A 337 20.27 12.89 3.65
C PHE A 337 19.95 11.53 3.01
N TYR A 338 18.97 10.82 3.55
CA TYR A 338 18.61 9.47 3.12
C TYR A 338 17.39 9.51 2.18
N CYS A 339 17.65 9.31 0.91
CA CYS A 339 16.68 9.16 -0.17
C CYS A 339 17.11 8.01 -1.08
N ASP A 340 16.32 7.68 -2.10
CA ASP A 340 16.75 6.70 -3.12
C ASP A 340 16.36 7.14 -4.53
N CYS A 341 16.75 6.34 -5.53
CA CYS A 341 16.30 6.52 -6.90
C CYS A 341 15.89 5.18 -7.54
N ARG A 342 15.07 5.28 -8.57
CA ARG A 342 14.75 4.18 -9.49
C ARG A 342 15.01 4.67 -10.91
N SER A 343 16.02 4.09 -11.60
CA SER A 343 16.51 4.64 -12.86
C SER A 343 16.84 6.14 -12.68
N ARG A 344 16.23 7.02 -13.43
CA ARG A 344 16.43 8.47 -13.35
C ARG A 344 15.56 9.20 -12.32
N ILE A 345 14.66 8.48 -11.63
CA ILE A 345 13.68 9.09 -10.72
C ILE A 345 14.21 9.06 -9.30
N LEU A 346 14.55 10.23 -8.78
CA LEU A 346 14.84 10.49 -7.37
C LEU A 346 13.51 10.49 -6.59
N ARG A 347 13.51 9.93 -5.37
CA ARG A 347 12.30 9.82 -4.55
C ARG A 347 12.55 10.44 -3.18
N PHE A 348 11.75 11.46 -2.85
CA PHE A 348 11.81 12.17 -1.58
C PHE A 348 10.49 12.01 -0.85
N SER A 349 10.52 11.37 0.30
CA SER A 349 9.32 11.05 1.08
C SER A 349 9.53 11.44 2.53
N PRO A 350 9.35 12.74 2.87
CA PRO A 350 9.44 13.21 4.24
C PRO A 350 8.26 12.70 5.07
N GLY A 351 8.48 12.47 6.35
CA GLY A 351 7.42 12.02 7.27
C GLY A 351 7.64 12.55 8.69
N SER A 352 7.10 11.88 9.69
CA SER A 352 7.01 12.37 11.08
C SER A 352 8.36 12.68 11.75
N VAL A 353 9.48 12.13 11.25
CA VAL A 353 10.83 12.44 11.80
C VAL A 353 11.59 13.48 10.96
N THR A 354 10.99 13.99 9.89
CA THR A 354 11.62 14.96 9.00
C THR A 354 11.18 16.38 9.40
N SER A 355 12.12 17.32 9.56
CA SER A 355 11.81 18.71 9.89
C SER A 355 11.81 19.63 8.66
N GLU A 356 11.31 20.86 8.85
CA GLU A 356 11.37 21.92 7.82
C GLU A 356 12.82 22.32 7.53
N GLU A 357 13.66 22.43 8.56
CA GLU A 357 15.07 22.77 8.43
C GLU A 357 15.84 21.70 7.64
N GLU A 358 15.56 20.41 7.90
CA GLU A 358 16.15 19.29 7.16
C GLU A 358 15.70 19.32 5.69
N THR A 359 14.42 19.64 5.44
CA THR A 359 13.87 19.75 4.08
C THR A 359 14.46 20.94 3.33
N ALA A 360 14.62 22.10 3.97
CA ALA A 360 15.29 23.25 3.39
C ALA A 360 16.76 22.95 3.04
N ALA A 361 17.48 22.29 3.93
CA ALA A 361 18.87 21.88 3.70
C ALA A 361 19.01 20.86 2.56
N LEU A 362 18.05 19.90 2.44
CA LEU A 362 17.97 19.02 1.27
C LEU A 362 17.78 19.80 -0.03
N CYS A 363 16.88 20.79 -0.04
CA CYS A 363 16.62 21.62 -1.21
C CYS A 363 17.88 22.42 -1.62
N ASP A 364 18.61 22.98 -0.65
CA ASP A 364 19.87 23.69 -0.92
C ASP A 364 20.97 22.73 -1.45
N ALA A 365 21.00 21.48 -0.95
CA ALA A 365 21.90 20.47 -1.47
C ALA A 365 21.57 20.09 -2.92
N LEU A 366 20.30 19.92 -3.25
CA LEU A 366 19.86 19.63 -4.63
C LEU A 366 20.28 20.73 -5.60
N ASP A 367 20.14 22.02 -5.24
CA ASP A 367 20.58 23.12 -6.09
C ASP A 367 22.09 23.07 -6.34
N ARG A 368 22.90 22.87 -5.29
CA ARG A 368 24.35 22.76 -5.45
C ARG A 368 24.78 21.64 -6.39
N LEU A 369 24.07 20.51 -6.37
CA LEU A 369 24.39 19.30 -7.15
C LEU A 369 23.89 19.37 -8.60
N THR A 370 23.06 20.35 -8.93
CA THR A 370 22.43 20.46 -10.26
C THR A 370 22.84 21.69 -11.05
N ILE A 371 23.52 22.67 -10.42
CA ILE A 371 24.01 23.90 -11.06
C ILE A 371 25.46 23.76 -11.55
N GLY A 372 26.13 22.64 -11.29
CA GLY A 372 27.53 22.36 -11.64
C GLY A 372 27.75 21.79 -13.05
#